data_eda8afadbf9a56a11e77b27f3f2a78c1
#
_entry.id   eda8afadbf9a56a11e77b27f3f2a78c1
#
_cell.length_a   1.000
_cell.length_b   1.000
_cell.length_c   1.000
_cell.angle_alpha   90.00
_cell.angle_beta   90.00
_cell.angle_gamma   90.00
#
_symmetry.space_group_name_H-M   'P 1'
#
loop_
_entity.id
_entity.type
_entity.pdbx_description
1 polymer ?
#
loop_
_entity_poly.entity_id
_entity_poly.type
_entity_poly.pdbx_seq_one_letter_code
_entity_poly.pdbx_strand_id
1 'polypeptide(L)'
;MLYVQYYMFLYCAIFLGEVFDFYYLVPFWDTLLHSFSAVMLSLLGITIVDVLNRSGKISVSLSPGFTAMFAFCFAVALGALWEIYEYSFDALLGLNMQKFRTAQGVELVGREALQDTMEDLIWDAASAFCASIVWFLLGRRRLKKEQEEVKE
;
A
#
# COMPACT_ATOMS: atom_id res chain seq x y z
N MET A 1 12.06 -7.66 9.28
CA MET A 1 11.90 -7.31 7.84
C MET A 1 11.03 -6.05 7.67
N LEU A 2 9.81 -5.98 8.18
CA LEU A 2 8.92 -4.80 8.10
C LEU A 2 9.55 -3.48 8.58
N TYR A 3 10.32 -3.48 9.67
CA TYR A 3 10.99 -2.27 10.15
C TYR A 3 11.98 -1.67 9.13
N VAL A 4 12.76 -2.51 8.45
CA VAL A 4 13.72 -2.05 7.43
C VAL A 4 12.96 -1.43 6.25
N GLN A 5 11.88 -2.06 5.81
CA GLN A 5 11.03 -1.55 4.73
C GLN A 5 10.39 -0.21 5.12
N TYR A 6 9.92 -0.09 6.36
CA TYR A 6 9.34 1.15 6.87
C TYR A 6 10.36 2.31 6.91
N TYR A 7 11.57 2.08 7.44
CA TYR A 7 12.60 3.12 7.46
C TYR A 7 13.10 3.47 6.06
N MET A 8 13.19 2.49 5.17
CA MET A 8 13.52 2.74 3.77
C MET A 8 12.43 3.58 3.09
N PHE A 9 11.16 3.27 3.33
CA PHE A 9 10.03 4.07 2.85
C PHE A 9 10.12 5.52 3.36
N LEU A 10 10.31 5.74 4.66
CA LEU A 10 10.46 7.08 5.24
C LEU A 10 11.65 7.83 4.64
N TYR A 11 12.77 7.16 4.44
CA TYR A 11 13.93 7.78 3.79
C TYR A 11 13.60 8.21 2.36
N CYS A 12 12.96 7.36 1.58
CA CYS A 12 12.57 7.68 0.21
C CYS A 12 11.51 8.81 0.17
N ALA A 13 10.47 8.73 1.00
CA ALA A 13 9.38 9.69 0.98
C ALA A 13 9.82 11.07 1.50
N ILE A 14 10.48 11.11 2.66
CA ILE A 14 10.81 12.38 3.31
C ILE A 14 12.15 12.93 2.78
N PHE A 15 13.21 12.12 2.84
CA PHE A 15 14.55 12.63 2.54
C PHE A 15 14.77 12.80 1.04
N LEU A 16 14.49 11.79 0.23
CA LEU A 16 14.60 11.92 -1.22
C LEU A 16 13.42 12.70 -1.81
N GLY A 17 12.21 12.43 -1.36
CA GLY A 17 11.00 13.08 -1.86
C GLY A 17 10.98 14.58 -1.59
N GLU A 18 10.96 14.96 -0.31
CA GLU A 18 10.77 16.36 0.13
C GLU A 18 12.08 17.16 0.15
N VAL A 19 13.19 16.60 0.70
CA VAL A 19 14.43 17.36 0.85
C VAL A 19 15.22 17.47 -0.44
N PHE A 20 15.17 16.44 -1.28
CA PHE A 20 15.82 16.42 -2.60
C PHE A 20 14.86 16.65 -3.77
N ASP A 21 13.64 17.06 -3.52
CA ASP A 21 12.63 17.39 -4.53
C ASP A 21 12.32 16.27 -5.54
N PHE A 22 12.48 14.99 -5.15
CA PHE A 22 12.25 13.86 -6.08
C PHE A 22 10.82 13.78 -6.56
N TYR A 23 9.85 14.27 -5.80
CA TYR A 23 8.45 14.38 -6.25
C TYR A 23 8.29 15.26 -7.51
N TYR A 24 9.24 16.17 -7.76
CA TYR A 24 9.23 17.05 -8.94
C TYR A 24 10.29 16.68 -9.97
N LEU A 25 11.41 16.09 -9.55
CA LEU A 25 12.57 15.80 -10.41
C LEU A 25 12.51 14.41 -11.03
N VAL A 26 11.90 13.45 -10.35
CA VAL A 26 11.88 12.04 -10.78
C VAL A 26 10.45 11.65 -11.18
N PRO A 27 10.21 11.45 -12.48
CA PRO A 27 8.91 10.97 -12.95
C PRO A 27 8.52 9.69 -12.21
N PHE A 28 7.24 9.55 -11.89
CA PHE A 28 6.68 8.38 -11.21
C PHE A 28 7.20 8.10 -9.79
N TRP A 29 7.89 9.05 -9.14
CA TRP A 29 8.41 8.86 -7.79
C TRP A 29 7.30 8.55 -6.79
N ASP A 30 6.24 9.33 -6.84
CA ASP A 30 5.06 9.18 -6.01
C ASP A 30 4.36 7.83 -6.24
N THR A 31 4.06 7.50 -7.48
CA THR A 31 3.53 6.21 -7.89
C THR A 31 4.36 5.03 -7.37
N LEU A 32 5.69 5.15 -7.38
CA LEU A 32 6.58 4.13 -6.84
C LEU A 32 6.43 4.00 -5.32
N LEU A 33 6.30 5.12 -4.61
CA LEU A 33 6.10 5.13 -3.16
C LEU A 33 4.73 4.55 -2.78
N HIS A 34 3.66 4.91 -3.48
CA HIS A 34 2.33 4.32 -3.31
C HIS A 34 2.36 2.81 -3.54
N SER A 35 2.92 2.36 -4.66
CA SER A 35 3.06 0.92 -4.96
C SER A 35 3.85 0.17 -3.88
N PHE A 36 4.95 0.74 -3.40
CA PHE A 36 5.77 0.14 -2.35
C PHE A 36 5.03 0.10 -1.01
N SER A 37 4.37 1.19 -0.63
CA SER A 37 3.58 1.26 0.61
C SER A 37 2.43 0.26 0.60
N ALA A 38 1.72 0.11 -0.52
CA ALA A 38 0.61 -0.83 -0.67
C ALA A 38 1.06 -2.29 -0.50
N VAL A 39 2.23 -2.66 -1.07
CA VAL A 39 2.84 -3.99 -0.82
C VAL A 39 3.17 -4.16 0.66
N MET A 40 3.80 -3.17 1.29
CA MET A 40 4.18 -3.21 2.71
C MET A 40 2.94 -3.33 3.61
N LEU A 41 1.88 -2.58 3.33
CA LEU A 41 0.61 -2.63 4.06
C LEU A 41 -0.12 -3.96 3.86
N SER A 42 -0.05 -4.55 2.67
CA SER A 42 -0.59 -5.89 2.43
C SER A 42 0.14 -6.93 3.28
N LEU A 43 1.48 -6.89 3.36
CA LEU A 43 2.27 -7.79 4.21
C LEU A 43 1.97 -7.57 5.70
N LEU A 44 1.71 -6.34 6.11
CA LEU A 44 1.27 -6.03 7.47
C LEU A 44 -0.11 -6.64 7.75
N GLY A 45 -1.07 -6.50 6.83
CA GLY A 45 -2.40 -7.10 6.92
C GLY A 45 -2.34 -8.63 7.06
N ILE A 46 -1.50 -9.30 6.25
CA ILE A 46 -1.24 -10.73 6.37
C ILE A 46 -0.70 -11.07 7.77
N THR A 47 0.28 -10.30 8.24
CA THR A 47 0.90 -10.52 9.56
C THR A 47 -0.13 -10.38 10.69
N ILE A 48 -1.02 -9.40 10.61
CA ILE A 48 -2.10 -9.21 11.58
C ILE A 48 -2.99 -10.46 11.65
N VAL A 49 -3.43 -10.98 10.50
CA VAL A 49 -4.27 -12.20 10.47
C VAL A 49 -3.51 -13.43 10.98
N ASP A 50 -2.24 -13.57 10.63
CA ASP A 50 -1.40 -14.67 11.13
C ASP A 50 -1.24 -14.62 12.66
N VAL A 51 -1.04 -13.44 13.24
CA VAL A 51 -0.96 -13.24 14.70
C VAL A 51 -2.31 -13.57 15.35
N LEU A 52 -3.42 -13.15 14.76
CA LEU A 52 -4.76 -13.50 15.26
C LEU A 52 -5.00 -15.01 15.25
N ASN A 53 -4.67 -15.69 14.15
CA ASN A 53 -4.81 -17.14 14.02
C ASN A 53 -3.97 -17.90 15.06
N ARG A 54 -2.77 -17.41 15.39
CA ARG A 54 -1.88 -18.05 16.37
C ARG A 54 -2.22 -17.70 17.82
N SER A 55 -2.89 -16.61 18.06
CA SER A 55 -3.15 -16.09 19.41
C SER A 55 -4.15 -16.92 20.22
N GLY A 56 -4.95 -17.77 19.57
CA GLY A 56 -6.06 -18.51 20.19
C GLY A 56 -7.21 -17.62 20.70
N LYS A 57 -7.16 -16.32 20.46
CA LYS A 57 -8.20 -15.37 20.88
C LYS A 57 -9.47 -15.46 20.05
N ILE A 58 -9.36 -16.00 18.84
CA ILE A 58 -10.50 -16.29 17.97
C ILE A 58 -10.70 -17.79 17.90
N SER A 59 -11.96 -18.22 18.01
CA SER A 59 -12.33 -19.65 18.03
C SER A 59 -12.28 -20.31 16.63
N VAL A 60 -12.08 -19.53 15.58
CA VAL A 60 -12.07 -20.00 14.18
C VAL A 60 -10.77 -19.56 13.51
N SER A 61 -10.07 -20.50 12.88
CA SER A 61 -8.91 -20.18 12.05
C SER A 61 -9.36 -19.51 10.74
N LEU A 62 -8.85 -18.31 10.49
CA LEU A 62 -9.15 -17.57 9.27
C LEU A 62 -8.42 -18.21 8.09
N SER A 63 -9.16 -18.48 7.03
CA SER A 63 -8.63 -19.16 5.84
C SER A 63 -7.60 -18.32 5.07
N PRO A 64 -6.70 -18.95 4.29
CA PRO A 64 -5.78 -18.23 3.42
C PRO A 64 -6.47 -17.27 2.43
N GLY A 65 -7.65 -17.65 1.93
CA GLY A 65 -8.45 -16.78 1.06
C GLY A 65 -8.95 -15.53 1.78
N PHE A 66 -9.42 -15.68 3.03
CA PHE A 66 -9.80 -14.55 3.87
C PHE A 66 -8.59 -13.66 4.17
N THR A 67 -7.45 -14.25 4.51
CA THR A 67 -6.22 -13.49 4.79
C THR A 67 -5.79 -12.62 3.60
N ALA A 68 -5.81 -13.19 2.39
CA ALA A 68 -5.46 -12.45 1.17
C ALA A 68 -6.47 -11.32 0.89
N MET A 69 -7.76 -11.59 1.02
CA MET A 69 -8.80 -10.56 0.86
C MET A 69 -8.68 -9.46 1.91
N PHE A 70 -8.48 -9.82 3.17
CA PHE A 70 -8.28 -8.85 4.24
C PHE A 70 -7.05 -7.97 3.98
N ALA A 71 -5.92 -8.57 3.60
CA ALA A 71 -4.69 -7.85 3.31
C ALA A 71 -4.86 -6.84 2.17
N PHE A 72 -5.54 -7.25 1.10
CA PHE A 72 -5.89 -6.36 -0.01
C PHE A 72 -6.77 -5.20 0.45
N CYS A 73 -7.91 -5.49 1.08
CA CYS A 73 -8.82 -4.45 1.55
C CYS A 73 -8.17 -3.51 2.58
N PHE A 74 -7.35 -4.05 3.48
CA PHE A 74 -6.62 -3.30 4.49
C PHE A 74 -5.65 -2.29 3.85
N ALA A 75 -4.85 -2.73 2.87
CA ALA A 75 -3.91 -1.85 2.18
C ALA A 75 -4.63 -0.75 1.39
N VAL A 76 -5.66 -1.10 0.61
CA VAL A 76 -6.45 -0.13 -0.16
C VAL A 76 -7.16 0.88 0.76
N ALA A 77 -7.69 0.43 1.90
CA ALA A 77 -8.33 1.34 2.86
C ALA A 77 -7.34 2.33 3.46
N LEU A 78 -6.10 1.90 3.77
CA LEU A 78 -5.07 2.79 4.29
C LEU A 78 -4.53 3.74 3.21
N GLY A 79 -4.42 3.31 1.95
CA GLY A 79 -4.11 4.18 0.82
C GLY A 79 -5.18 5.26 0.64
N ALA A 80 -6.47 4.88 0.65
CA ALA A 80 -7.56 5.85 0.56
C ALA A 80 -7.59 6.83 1.76
N LEU A 81 -7.23 6.39 2.97
CA LEU A 81 -7.09 7.27 4.13
C LEU A 81 -5.91 8.24 3.97
N TRP A 82 -4.85 7.81 3.29
CA TRP A 82 -3.73 8.69 2.95
C TRP A 82 -4.16 9.80 1.99
N GLU A 83 -4.90 9.48 0.94
CA GLU A 83 -5.47 10.48 0.01
C GLU A 83 -6.40 11.49 0.72
N ILE A 84 -7.21 11.01 1.68
CA ILE A 84 -8.04 11.89 2.52
C ILE A 84 -7.17 12.81 3.40
N TYR A 85 -6.05 12.28 3.90
CA TYR A 85 -5.07 13.07 4.65
C TYR A 85 -4.49 14.17 3.76
N GLU A 86 -3.98 13.85 2.58
CA GLU A 86 -3.41 14.82 1.62
C GLU A 86 -4.42 15.91 1.26
N TYR A 87 -5.63 15.52 0.87
CA TYR A 87 -6.72 16.45 0.59
C TYR A 87 -7.00 17.41 1.75
N SER A 88 -7.02 16.88 2.98
CA SER A 88 -7.31 17.68 4.16
C SER A 88 -6.20 18.68 4.47
N PHE A 89 -4.94 18.27 4.34
CA PHE A 89 -3.79 19.12 4.61
C PHE A 89 -3.55 20.15 3.51
N ASP A 90 -3.83 19.82 2.26
CA ASP A 90 -3.84 20.77 1.15
C ASP A 90 -4.85 21.90 1.42
N ALA A 91 -6.07 21.55 1.88
CA ALA A 91 -7.09 22.52 2.22
C ALA A 91 -6.75 23.37 3.47
N LEU A 92 -6.17 22.76 4.52
CA LEU A 92 -5.90 23.43 5.79
C LEU A 92 -4.64 24.27 5.77
N LEU A 93 -3.59 23.81 5.11
CA LEU A 93 -2.26 24.39 5.13
C LEU A 93 -1.83 25.01 3.80
N GLY A 94 -2.65 24.89 2.74
CA GLY A 94 -2.35 25.42 1.42
C GLY A 94 -1.23 24.67 0.72
N LEU A 95 -1.04 23.37 1.05
CA LEU A 95 -0.05 22.49 0.42
C LEU A 95 -0.50 22.10 -1.00
N ASN A 96 0.24 21.22 -1.64
CA ASN A 96 -0.07 20.67 -2.97
C ASN A 96 0.33 19.18 -3.03
N MET A 97 -0.03 18.43 -2.01
CA MET A 97 0.29 17.01 -1.90
C MET A 97 -0.41 16.20 -2.98
N GLN A 98 -1.68 16.49 -3.24
CA GLN A 98 -2.49 15.89 -4.33
C GLN A 98 -2.16 16.46 -5.72
N LYS A 99 -1.14 17.29 -5.86
CA LYS A 99 -0.69 17.90 -7.12
C LYS A 99 -1.83 18.53 -7.96
N PHE A 100 -2.84 19.09 -7.29
CA PHE A 100 -3.95 19.79 -7.96
C PHE A 100 -3.54 21.16 -8.54
N ARG A 101 -2.28 21.57 -8.34
CA ARG A 101 -1.64 22.76 -8.94
C ARG A 101 -0.32 22.39 -9.60
N THR A 102 0.00 23.06 -10.70
CA THR A 102 1.33 22.94 -11.34
C THR A 102 2.43 23.51 -10.44
N ALA A 103 3.69 23.20 -10.74
CA ALA A 103 4.85 23.79 -10.05
C ALA A 103 4.89 25.34 -10.14
N GLN A 104 4.20 25.95 -11.12
CA GLN A 104 4.06 27.38 -11.28
C GLN A 104 2.84 27.96 -10.52
N GLY A 105 2.11 27.13 -9.75
CA GLY A 105 0.97 27.52 -8.95
C GLY A 105 -0.34 27.68 -9.73
N VAL A 106 -0.41 27.20 -10.97
CA VAL A 106 -1.65 27.23 -11.77
C VAL A 106 -2.55 26.07 -11.34
N GLU A 107 -3.76 26.35 -10.94
CA GLU A 107 -4.74 25.32 -10.54
C GLU A 107 -5.19 24.50 -11.75
N LEU A 108 -5.20 23.18 -11.58
CA LEU A 108 -5.71 22.23 -12.56
C LEU A 108 -7.23 22.14 -12.45
N VAL A 109 -7.92 21.80 -13.53
CA VAL A 109 -9.38 21.80 -13.58
C VAL A 109 -9.93 20.46 -14.07
N GLY A 110 -11.01 20.02 -13.47
CA GLY A 110 -11.73 18.83 -13.88
C GLY A 110 -10.91 17.56 -13.69
N ARG A 111 -10.75 16.76 -14.75
CA ARG A 111 -10.07 15.47 -14.67
C ARG A 111 -8.58 15.59 -14.33
N GLU A 112 -7.92 16.64 -14.78
CA GLU A 112 -6.50 16.87 -14.50
C GLU A 112 -6.25 17.09 -12.99
N ALA A 113 -7.14 17.77 -12.29
CA ALA A 113 -7.06 17.97 -10.84
C ALA A 113 -7.28 16.69 -10.02
N LEU A 114 -7.90 15.67 -10.60
CA LEU A 114 -8.15 14.37 -9.96
C LEU A 114 -7.12 13.31 -10.36
N GLN A 115 -6.23 13.63 -11.28
CA GLN A 115 -5.41 12.61 -11.92
C GLN A 115 -4.43 11.97 -10.94
N ASP A 116 -3.72 12.75 -10.16
CA ASP A 116 -2.73 12.30 -9.19
C ASP A 116 -3.38 11.32 -8.17
N THR A 117 -4.37 11.79 -7.42
CA THR A 117 -5.15 10.98 -6.47
C THR A 117 -5.68 9.68 -7.07
N MET A 118 -6.22 9.74 -8.29
CA MET A 118 -6.78 8.55 -8.93
C MET A 118 -5.71 7.57 -9.41
N GLU A 119 -4.58 8.05 -9.88
CA GLU A 119 -3.44 7.20 -10.25
C GLU A 119 -2.88 6.51 -9.02
N ASP A 120 -2.72 7.20 -7.90
CA ASP A 120 -2.21 6.66 -6.64
C ASP A 120 -3.14 5.58 -6.08
N LEU A 121 -4.45 5.83 -6.04
CA LEU A 121 -5.44 4.81 -5.65
C LEU A 121 -5.44 3.58 -6.57
N ILE A 122 -5.23 3.75 -7.87
CA ILE A 122 -5.13 2.64 -8.84
C ILE A 122 -3.86 1.83 -8.58
N TRP A 123 -2.72 2.48 -8.37
CA TRP A 123 -1.46 1.79 -8.11
C TRP A 123 -1.43 1.12 -6.75
N ASP A 124 -2.03 1.74 -5.72
CA ASP A 124 -2.26 1.12 -4.43
C ASP A 124 -3.07 -0.17 -4.57
N ALA A 125 -4.21 -0.10 -5.24
CA ALA A 125 -5.08 -1.26 -5.44
C ALA A 125 -4.39 -2.36 -6.26
N ALA A 126 -3.70 -2.01 -7.36
CA ALA A 126 -3.00 -2.97 -8.20
C ALA A 126 -1.86 -3.67 -7.44
N SER A 127 -1.05 -2.91 -6.72
CA SER A 127 0.09 -3.42 -5.96
C SER A 127 -0.35 -4.28 -4.77
N ALA A 128 -1.38 -3.83 -4.03
CA ALA A 128 -1.99 -4.60 -2.94
C ALA A 128 -2.60 -5.91 -3.44
N PHE A 129 -3.28 -5.89 -4.58
CA PHE A 129 -3.84 -7.08 -5.20
C PHE A 129 -2.74 -8.07 -5.59
N CYS A 130 -1.70 -7.61 -6.28
CA CYS A 130 -0.58 -8.46 -6.69
C CYS A 130 0.10 -9.10 -5.47
N ALA A 131 0.40 -8.32 -4.42
CA ALA A 131 1.03 -8.83 -3.20
C ALA A 131 0.16 -9.90 -2.52
N SER A 132 -1.13 -9.64 -2.38
CA SER A 132 -2.09 -10.55 -1.74
C SER A 132 -2.27 -11.84 -2.52
N ILE A 133 -2.37 -11.78 -3.85
CA ILE A 133 -2.48 -12.96 -4.71
C ILE A 133 -1.19 -13.80 -4.71
N VAL A 134 -0.03 -13.16 -4.81
CA VAL A 134 1.25 -13.87 -4.76
C VAL A 134 1.38 -14.63 -3.44
N TRP A 135 1.09 -13.98 -2.32
CA TRP A 135 1.09 -14.64 -1.00
C TRP A 135 0.13 -15.82 -0.95
N PHE A 136 -1.10 -15.66 -1.42
CA PHE A 136 -2.11 -16.73 -1.45
C PHE A 136 -1.65 -17.95 -2.27
N LEU A 137 -1.13 -17.70 -3.48
CA LEU A 137 -0.67 -18.77 -4.37
C LEU A 137 0.54 -19.54 -3.81
N LEU A 138 1.49 -18.81 -3.20
CA LEU A 138 2.66 -19.41 -2.56
C LEU A 138 2.25 -20.23 -1.33
N GLY A 139 1.31 -19.72 -0.51
CA GLY A 139 0.78 -20.44 0.63
C GLY A 139 0.08 -21.75 0.25
N ARG A 140 -0.75 -21.72 -0.79
CA ARG A 140 -1.40 -22.95 -1.29
C ARG A 140 -0.39 -24.00 -1.78
N ARG A 141 0.69 -23.59 -2.41
CA ARG A 141 1.73 -24.52 -2.89
C ARG A 141 2.48 -25.20 -1.72
N ARG A 142 2.72 -24.47 -0.63
CA ARG A 142 3.35 -25.05 0.58
C ARG A 142 2.45 -26.09 1.23
N LEU A 143 1.18 -25.76 1.45
CA LEU A 143 0.21 -26.70 2.04
C LEU A 143 0.06 -27.97 1.20
N LYS A 144 0.07 -27.87 -0.12
CA LYS A 144 -0.02 -29.03 -1.01
C LYS A 144 1.23 -29.94 -0.87
N LYS A 145 2.42 -29.37 -0.81
CA LYS A 145 3.67 -30.15 -0.63
C LYS A 145 3.67 -30.87 0.72
N GLU A 146 3.32 -30.19 1.80
CA GLU A 146 3.24 -30.78 3.15
C GLU A 146 2.26 -31.96 3.19
N GLN A 147 1.14 -31.87 2.46
CA GLN A 147 0.17 -32.97 2.37
C GLN A 147 0.65 -34.17 1.52
N GLU A 148 1.50 -33.94 0.54
CA GLU A 148 2.13 -34.98 -0.27
C GLU A 148 3.20 -35.72 0.54
N GLU A 149 4.06 -34.99 1.28
CA GLU A 149 5.10 -35.57 2.15
C GLU A 149 4.56 -36.42 3.32
N VAL A 150 3.37 -36.12 3.81
CA VAL A 150 2.71 -36.91 4.89
C VAL A 150 2.10 -38.22 4.36
N LYS A 151 1.91 -38.36 3.05
CA LYS A 151 1.31 -39.55 2.43
C LYS A 151 2.33 -40.58 1.94
N GLU A 152 3.61 -40.21 1.90
CA GLU A 152 4.77 -41.11 1.63
C GLU A 152 5.30 -41.70 2.95
#